data_ac6ea12ef43a5f820952e6cf5bf2cb8d
#
_entry.id   ac6ea12ef43a5f820952e6cf5bf2cb8d
#
_cell.length_a   1.000
_cell.length_b   1.000
_cell.length_c   1.000
_cell.angle_alpha   90.00
_cell.angle_beta   90.00
_cell.angle_gamma   90.00
#
_symmetry.space_group_name_H-M   'P 1'
#
loop_
_entity.id
_entity.type
_entity.pdbx_description
1 polymer ?
#
loop_
_entity_poly.entity_id
_entity_poly.type
_entity_poly.pdbx_seq_one_letter_code
_entity_poly.pdbx_strand_id
1 'polypeptide(L)'
;MKYLITGLGNIGSEYLGTRHNIGFRVVNALVEDAGVPFTEERYGAIARMRIKNCELIILKPNTFMNLSGNAVRYWLQKENIPVENLLVIVDDLALPFGTLRLKPKGSDAGHNGLKNIQQLLGTQEYSRLRFDFFQDPWYKNNI
;
A
#
# COMPACT_ATOMS: atom_id res chain seq x y z
N MET A 1 -1.05 18.78 7.42
CA MET A 1 -1.00 18.08 6.12
C MET A 1 -1.59 16.70 6.24
N LYS A 2 -2.28 16.29 5.19
CA LYS A 2 -2.83 14.94 5.12
C LYS A 2 -2.05 14.11 4.12
N TYR A 3 -1.84 12.84 4.46
CA TYR A 3 -1.19 11.86 3.58
C TYR A 3 -2.07 10.63 3.49
N LEU A 4 -2.10 9.99 2.32
CA LEU A 4 -2.70 8.68 2.14
C LEU A 4 -1.59 7.64 2.02
N ILE A 5 -1.59 6.68 2.93
CA ILE A 5 -0.65 5.56 2.90
C ILE A 5 -1.44 4.31 2.57
N THR A 6 -1.17 3.72 1.43
CA THR A 6 -1.91 2.56 0.93
C THR A 6 -0.98 1.34 0.90
N GLY A 7 -1.35 0.30 1.63
CA GLY A 7 -0.68 -0.99 1.52
C GLY A 7 -1.45 -1.87 0.56
N LEU A 8 -0.80 -2.32 -0.52
CA LEU A 8 -1.45 -3.15 -1.51
C LEU A 8 -1.37 -4.64 -1.15
N GLY A 9 -2.46 -5.35 -1.43
CA GLY A 9 -2.56 -6.78 -1.23
C GLY A 9 -3.84 -7.31 -1.86
N ASN A 10 -3.97 -8.62 -1.93
CA ASN A 10 -5.20 -9.27 -2.36
C ASN A 10 -5.98 -9.73 -1.15
N ILE A 11 -7.30 -9.55 -1.20
CA ILE A 11 -8.19 -10.05 -0.17
C ILE A 11 -8.38 -11.57 -0.33
N GLY A 12 -8.61 -12.24 0.80
CA GLY A 12 -8.84 -13.67 0.80
C GLY A 12 -7.75 -14.42 1.58
N SER A 13 -8.14 -15.50 2.25
CA SER A 13 -7.22 -16.25 3.11
C SER A 13 -6.09 -16.91 2.32
N GLU A 14 -6.33 -17.24 1.04
CA GLU A 14 -5.33 -17.87 0.19
C GLU A 14 -4.13 -16.98 -0.13
N TYR A 15 -4.27 -15.67 0.08
CA TYR A 15 -3.18 -14.73 -0.18
C TYR A 15 -2.44 -14.32 1.09
N LEU A 16 -2.90 -14.74 2.27
CA LEU A 16 -2.23 -14.42 3.52
C LEU A 16 -0.84 -15.06 3.55
N GLY A 17 0.17 -14.26 3.87
CA GLY A 17 1.55 -14.72 3.90
C GLY A 17 2.24 -14.74 2.55
N THR A 18 1.52 -14.47 1.45
CA THR A 18 2.16 -14.37 0.13
C THR A 18 2.79 -12.99 -0.05
N ARG A 19 3.68 -12.90 -1.07
CA ARG A 19 4.34 -11.64 -1.40
C ARG A 19 3.34 -10.54 -1.76
N HIS A 20 2.16 -10.90 -2.29
CA HIS A 20 1.15 -9.91 -2.68
C HIS A 20 0.47 -9.26 -1.49
N ASN A 21 0.73 -9.73 -0.27
CA ASN A 21 0.16 -9.15 0.95
C ASN A 21 1.19 -8.42 1.80
N ILE A 22 2.40 -8.20 1.29
CA ILE A 22 3.43 -7.47 2.03
C ILE A 22 2.95 -6.06 2.38
N GLY A 23 2.29 -5.37 1.46
CA GLY A 23 1.73 -4.05 1.72
C GLY A 23 0.74 -4.07 2.88
N PHE A 24 -0.15 -5.05 2.94
CA PHE A 24 -1.09 -5.22 4.05
C PHE A 24 -0.36 -5.43 5.36
N ARG A 25 0.68 -6.25 5.36
CA ARG A 25 1.42 -6.57 6.58
C ARG A 25 2.15 -5.35 7.13
N VAL A 26 2.73 -4.53 6.26
CA VAL A 26 3.42 -3.31 6.67
C VAL A 26 2.44 -2.32 7.30
N VAL A 27 1.31 -2.06 6.65
CA VAL A 27 0.34 -1.12 7.23
C VAL A 27 -0.35 -1.68 8.47
N ASN A 28 -0.55 -2.99 8.56
CA ASN A 28 -1.07 -3.62 9.78
C ASN A 28 -0.12 -3.37 10.95
N ALA A 29 1.18 -3.54 10.75
CA ALA A 29 2.18 -3.29 11.79
C ALA A 29 2.21 -1.82 12.21
N LEU A 30 2.12 -0.91 11.25
CA LEU A 30 2.08 0.53 11.51
C LEU A 30 0.88 0.92 12.37
N VAL A 31 -0.29 0.41 12.01
CA VAL A 31 -1.54 0.73 12.70
C VAL A 31 -1.58 0.09 14.09
N GLU A 32 -1.10 -1.14 14.22
CA GLU A 32 -1.00 -1.82 15.51
C GLU A 32 -0.07 -1.06 16.46
N ASP A 33 1.08 -0.61 15.96
CA ASP A 33 2.05 0.15 16.76
C ASP A 33 1.45 1.48 17.23
N ALA A 34 0.61 2.11 16.42
CA ALA A 34 -0.05 3.36 16.76
C ALA A 34 -1.24 3.16 17.71
N GLY A 35 -1.70 1.93 17.89
CA GLY A 35 -2.83 1.64 18.77
C GLY A 35 -4.18 2.12 18.28
N VAL A 36 -4.36 2.31 16.97
CA VAL A 36 -5.63 2.74 16.38
C VAL A 36 -6.30 1.57 15.65
N PRO A 37 -7.63 1.58 15.52
CA PRO A 37 -8.33 0.51 14.82
C PRO A 37 -8.42 0.75 13.32
N PHE A 38 -8.57 -0.33 12.55
CA PHE A 38 -9.13 -0.25 11.21
C PHE A 38 -10.63 -0.31 11.28
N THR A 39 -11.30 0.47 10.41
CA THR A 39 -12.75 0.37 10.22
C THR A 39 -13.02 0.04 8.76
N GLU A 40 -14.01 -0.82 8.52
CA GLU A 40 -14.41 -1.14 7.15
C GLU A 40 -15.19 0.02 6.56
N GLU A 41 -14.70 0.55 5.44
CA GLU A 41 -15.31 1.67 4.75
C GLU A 41 -15.34 1.38 3.26
N ARG A 42 -15.72 2.36 2.45
CA ARG A 42 -15.83 2.14 1.02
C ARG A 42 -14.47 1.84 0.41
N TYR A 43 -14.38 0.79 -0.36
CA TYR A 43 -13.19 0.29 -1.07
C TYR A 43 -12.07 -0.24 -0.16
N GLY A 44 -12.28 -0.30 1.14
CA GLY A 44 -11.25 -0.92 1.97
C GLY A 44 -11.37 -0.64 3.46
N ALA A 45 -10.38 -1.10 4.19
CA ALA A 45 -10.25 -0.83 5.62
C ALA A 45 -9.42 0.44 5.81
N ILE A 46 -9.89 1.32 6.68
CA ILE A 46 -9.29 2.63 6.92
C ILE A 46 -8.90 2.76 8.39
N ALA A 47 -7.69 3.26 8.63
CA ALA A 47 -7.26 3.71 9.94
C ALA A 47 -6.80 5.15 9.84
N ARG A 48 -6.99 5.91 10.90
CA ARG A 48 -6.62 7.32 10.97
C ARG A 48 -5.69 7.53 12.15
N MET A 49 -4.56 8.19 11.91
CA MET A 49 -3.58 8.44 12.95
C MET A 49 -2.90 9.79 12.70
N ARG A 50 -2.25 10.31 13.73
CA ARG A 50 -1.50 11.55 13.62
C ARG A 50 -0.07 11.32 14.07
N ILE A 51 0.86 11.89 13.30
CA ILE A 51 2.26 11.97 13.70
C ILE A 51 2.64 13.44 13.61
N LYS A 52 2.93 14.06 14.76
CA LYS A 52 3.20 15.51 14.85
C LYS A 52 2.03 16.29 14.25
N ASN A 53 2.27 17.11 13.23
CA ASN A 53 1.22 17.92 12.58
C ASN A 53 0.63 17.24 11.34
N CYS A 54 1.00 15.99 11.09
CA CYS A 54 0.54 15.27 9.91
C CYS A 54 -0.58 14.31 10.27
N GLU A 55 -1.66 14.34 9.49
CA GLU A 55 -2.74 13.35 9.58
C GLU A 55 -2.49 12.29 8.52
N LEU A 56 -2.46 11.03 8.95
CA LEU A 56 -2.23 9.89 8.07
C LEU A 56 -3.52 9.09 7.96
N ILE A 57 -3.97 8.91 6.72
CA ILE A 57 -5.07 8.01 6.39
C ILE A 57 -4.44 6.73 5.86
N ILE A 58 -4.66 5.61 6.54
CA ILE A 58 -4.07 4.33 6.17
C ILE A 58 -5.15 3.49 5.49
N LEU A 59 -4.88 3.05 4.26
CA LEU A 59 -5.84 2.31 3.45
C LEU A 59 -5.31 0.91 3.15
N LYS A 60 -6.13 -0.10 3.43
CA LYS A 60 -5.99 -1.44 2.87
C LYS A 60 -7.14 -1.66 1.89
N PRO A 61 -6.90 -1.59 0.58
CA PRO A 61 -7.97 -1.79 -0.39
C PRO A 61 -8.58 -3.18 -0.25
N ASN A 62 -9.91 -3.27 -0.40
CA ASN A 62 -10.61 -4.56 -0.44
C ASN A 62 -10.90 -5.00 -1.88
N THR A 63 -10.28 -4.37 -2.84
CA THR A 63 -10.36 -4.73 -4.25
C THR A 63 -9.31 -5.79 -4.58
N PHE A 64 -9.48 -6.46 -5.72
CA PHE A 64 -8.38 -7.24 -6.27
C PHE A 64 -7.21 -6.32 -6.62
N MET A 65 -6.00 -6.88 -6.65
CA MET A 65 -4.78 -6.10 -6.87
C MET A 65 -4.87 -5.22 -8.13
N ASN A 66 -5.39 -5.74 -9.22
CA ASN A 66 -5.48 -5.01 -10.49
C ASN A 66 -6.58 -3.94 -10.50
N LEU A 67 -7.28 -3.75 -9.38
CA LEU A 67 -8.29 -2.71 -9.23
C LEU A 67 -7.94 -1.76 -8.07
N SER A 68 -6.71 -1.79 -7.61
CA SER A 68 -6.25 -0.97 -6.47
C SER A 68 -6.44 0.53 -6.70
N GLY A 69 -6.36 0.99 -7.94
CA GLY A 69 -6.52 2.40 -8.27
C GLY A 69 -7.91 2.95 -7.97
N ASN A 70 -8.94 2.10 -8.02
CA ASN A 70 -10.30 2.54 -7.68
C ASN A 70 -10.38 3.02 -6.23
N ALA A 71 -9.77 2.26 -5.32
CA ALA A 71 -9.75 2.62 -3.90
C ALA A 71 -8.88 3.85 -3.66
N VAL A 72 -7.70 3.90 -4.25
CA VAL A 72 -6.76 5.01 -4.06
C VAL A 72 -7.36 6.31 -4.57
N ARG A 73 -7.90 6.32 -5.78
CA ARG A 73 -8.52 7.53 -6.35
C ARG A 73 -9.67 8.03 -5.49
N TYR A 74 -10.55 7.12 -5.06
CA TYR A 74 -11.67 7.48 -4.22
C TYR A 74 -11.22 8.18 -2.93
N TRP A 75 -10.24 7.62 -2.22
CA TRP A 75 -9.80 8.16 -0.95
C TRP A 75 -9.00 9.44 -1.07
N LEU A 76 -8.22 9.61 -2.14
CA LEU A 76 -7.56 10.89 -2.41
C LEU A 76 -8.61 11.99 -2.61
N GLN A 77 -9.66 11.71 -3.37
CA GLN A 77 -10.70 12.71 -3.65
C GLN A 77 -11.54 12.99 -2.40
N LYS A 78 -11.96 11.95 -1.70
CA LYS A 78 -12.81 12.11 -0.52
C LYS A 78 -12.14 12.92 0.58
N GLU A 79 -10.85 12.69 0.81
CA GLU A 79 -10.11 13.35 1.88
C GLU A 79 -9.37 14.61 1.41
N ASN A 80 -9.52 14.99 0.15
CA ASN A 80 -8.83 16.14 -0.44
C ASN A 80 -7.32 16.05 -0.29
N ILE A 81 -6.75 14.89 -0.58
CA ILE A 81 -5.31 14.64 -0.49
C ILE A 81 -4.73 14.78 -1.89
N PRO A 82 -3.71 15.64 -2.08
CA PRO A 82 -3.06 15.74 -3.39
C PRO A 82 -2.21 14.49 -3.67
N VAL A 83 -2.00 14.18 -4.94
CA VAL A 83 -1.31 12.95 -5.34
C VAL A 83 0.14 12.91 -4.84
N GLU A 84 0.78 14.05 -4.69
CA GLU A 84 2.14 14.10 -4.13
C GLU A 84 2.20 13.66 -2.66
N ASN A 85 1.07 13.59 -1.98
CA ASN A 85 0.97 13.12 -0.59
C ASN A 85 0.50 11.67 -0.51
N LEU A 86 0.56 10.93 -1.61
CA LEU A 86 0.26 9.51 -1.65
C LEU A 86 1.55 8.70 -1.50
N LEU A 87 1.52 7.70 -0.61
CA LEU A 87 2.55 6.69 -0.50
C LEU A 87 1.91 5.32 -0.69
N VAL A 88 2.43 4.55 -1.64
CA VAL A 88 1.96 3.18 -1.91
C VAL A 88 3.03 2.19 -1.51
N ILE A 89 2.67 1.20 -0.71
CA ILE A 89 3.58 0.15 -0.23
C ILE A 89 3.29 -1.13 -0.99
N VAL A 90 4.32 -1.65 -1.67
CA VAL A 90 4.19 -2.80 -2.56
C VAL A 90 5.34 -3.77 -2.38
N ASP A 91 5.11 -5.03 -2.79
CA ASP A 91 6.16 -6.01 -2.96
C ASP A 91 7.00 -5.71 -4.22
N ASP A 92 8.28 -6.08 -4.18
CA ASP A 92 9.17 -5.96 -5.34
C ASP A 92 10.20 -7.07 -5.31
N LEU A 93 10.03 -8.06 -6.18
CA LEU A 93 10.91 -9.23 -6.24
C LEU A 93 12.30 -8.92 -6.76
N ALA A 94 12.47 -7.77 -7.41
CA ALA A 94 13.78 -7.38 -7.97
C ALA A 94 14.74 -6.86 -6.90
N LEU A 95 14.25 -6.56 -5.70
CA LEU A 95 15.09 -6.05 -4.61
C LEU A 95 15.74 -7.20 -3.84
N PRO A 96 16.98 -7.02 -3.35
CA PRO A 96 17.55 -7.97 -2.40
C PRO A 96 16.72 -8.07 -1.13
N PHE A 97 16.73 -9.24 -0.51
CA PHE A 97 16.00 -9.47 0.73
C PHE A 97 16.32 -8.40 1.78
N GLY A 98 15.28 -7.93 2.43
CA GLY A 98 15.39 -6.93 3.49
C GLY A 98 15.65 -5.51 3.00
N THR A 99 15.67 -5.30 1.68
CA THR A 99 15.88 -3.96 1.12
C THR A 99 14.57 -3.20 1.04
N LEU A 100 14.60 -1.97 1.53
CA LEU A 100 13.53 -1.01 1.35
C LEU A 100 13.96 0.02 0.32
N ARG A 101 13.09 0.35 -0.61
CA ARG A 101 13.39 1.40 -1.58
C ARG A 101 12.22 2.35 -1.71
N LEU A 102 12.44 3.57 -1.27
CA LEU A 102 11.46 4.64 -1.40
C LEU A 102 11.79 5.44 -2.65
N LYS A 103 10.80 5.58 -3.55
CA LYS A 103 10.93 6.37 -4.76
C LYS A 103 9.78 7.36 -4.85
N PRO A 104 10.06 8.65 -5.15
CA PRO A 104 9.00 9.65 -5.28
C PRO A 104 8.21 9.53 -6.58
N LYS A 105 8.74 8.79 -7.55
CA LYS A 105 8.10 8.55 -8.85
C LYS A 105 8.76 7.35 -9.53
N GLY A 106 8.16 6.85 -10.60
CA GLY A 106 8.77 5.79 -11.38
C GLY A 106 7.75 4.90 -12.05
N SER A 107 8.23 3.93 -12.83
CA SER A 107 7.38 2.98 -13.53
C SER A 107 6.73 2.00 -12.54
N ASP A 108 5.71 1.28 -13.04
CA ASP A 108 5.02 0.25 -12.26
C ASP A 108 5.85 -1.04 -12.10
N ALA A 109 6.94 -1.18 -12.84
CA ALA A 109 7.81 -2.36 -12.83
C ALA A 109 7.03 -3.67 -13.02
N GLY A 110 5.93 -3.64 -13.76
CA GLY A 110 5.08 -4.79 -14.00
C GLY A 110 4.10 -5.12 -12.88
N HIS A 111 4.06 -4.33 -11.80
CA HIS A 111 3.14 -4.56 -10.70
C HIS A 111 1.72 -4.13 -11.08
N ASN A 112 0.77 -5.07 -11.04
CA ASN A 112 -0.60 -4.81 -11.51
C ASN A 112 -1.32 -3.73 -10.73
N GLY A 113 -1.10 -3.65 -9.42
CA GLY A 113 -1.69 -2.61 -8.59
C GLY A 113 -1.18 -1.23 -8.98
N LEU A 114 0.13 -1.08 -9.17
CA LEU A 114 0.72 0.20 -9.58
C LEU A 114 0.26 0.59 -10.99
N LYS A 115 0.11 -0.37 -11.90
CA LYS A 115 -0.44 -0.10 -13.23
C LYS A 115 -1.83 0.51 -13.16
N ASN A 116 -2.69 -0.09 -12.35
CA ASN A 116 -4.06 0.40 -12.22
C ASN A 116 -4.11 1.78 -11.57
N ILE A 117 -3.32 1.99 -10.50
CA ILE A 117 -3.24 3.30 -9.86
C ILE A 117 -2.78 4.36 -10.87
N GLN A 118 -1.71 4.07 -11.61
CA GLN A 118 -1.20 4.97 -12.63
C GLN A 118 -2.25 5.31 -13.68
N GLN A 119 -3.00 4.32 -14.15
CA GLN A 119 -4.06 4.53 -15.13
C GLN A 119 -5.16 5.45 -14.60
N LEU A 120 -5.60 5.22 -13.38
CA LEU A 120 -6.71 5.98 -12.82
C LEU A 120 -6.32 7.36 -12.33
N LEU A 121 -5.09 7.55 -11.87
CA LEU A 121 -4.60 8.86 -11.46
C LEU A 121 -4.02 9.67 -12.63
N GLY A 122 -3.67 9.00 -13.72
CA GLY A 122 -3.06 9.66 -14.88
C GLY A 122 -1.63 10.11 -14.66
N THR A 123 -0.94 9.55 -13.66
CA THR A 123 0.43 9.95 -13.35
C THR A 123 1.18 8.84 -12.65
N GLN A 124 2.52 8.84 -12.79
CA GLN A 124 3.45 8.00 -12.03
C GLN A 124 4.13 8.80 -10.92
N GLU A 125 3.79 10.07 -10.75
CA GLU A 125 4.48 10.95 -9.81
C GLU A 125 3.84 10.91 -8.43
N TYR A 126 3.96 9.76 -7.78
CA TYR A 126 3.60 9.55 -6.38
C TYR A 126 4.64 8.66 -5.73
N SER A 127 4.81 8.78 -4.42
CA SER A 127 5.81 8.00 -3.68
C SER A 127 5.39 6.55 -3.56
N ARG A 128 6.37 5.65 -3.70
CA ARG A 128 6.15 4.23 -3.48
C ARG A 128 7.28 3.66 -2.65
N LEU A 129 6.92 2.81 -1.71
CA LEU A 129 7.86 2.05 -0.90
C LEU A 129 7.83 0.61 -1.38
N ARG A 130 8.95 0.14 -1.91
CA ARG A 130 9.10 -1.22 -2.40
C ARG A 130 9.83 -2.05 -1.37
N PHE A 131 9.36 -3.25 -1.14
CA PHE A 131 9.89 -4.09 -0.10
C PHE A 131 9.83 -5.55 -0.53
N ASP A 132 10.92 -6.31 -0.33
CA ASP A 132 10.96 -7.73 -0.66
C ASP A 132 11.30 -8.55 0.56
N PHE A 133 10.34 -9.32 1.05
CA PHE A 133 10.52 -10.37 2.05
C PHE A 133 10.65 -11.76 1.42
N PHE A 134 10.48 -11.85 0.11
CA PHE A 134 10.30 -13.13 -0.55
C PHE A 134 11.52 -14.04 -0.46
N GLN A 135 12.72 -13.44 -0.31
CA GLN A 135 13.96 -14.21 -0.16
C GLN A 135 14.25 -14.57 1.30
N ASP A 136 13.41 -14.15 2.24
CA ASP A 136 13.52 -14.59 3.62
C ASP A 136 13.36 -16.12 3.68
N PRO A 137 14.23 -16.84 4.40
CA PRO A 137 14.11 -18.29 4.51
C PRO A 137 12.73 -18.75 5.02
N TRP A 138 12.13 -18.00 5.94
CA TRP A 138 10.81 -18.31 6.43
C TRP A 138 9.78 -18.30 5.29
N TYR A 139 9.80 -17.25 4.48
CA TYR A 139 8.89 -17.14 3.33
C TYR A 139 9.12 -18.24 2.30
N LYS A 140 10.38 -18.56 2.01
CA LYS A 140 10.70 -19.61 1.04
C LYS A 140 10.12 -20.97 1.47
N ASN A 141 10.03 -21.20 2.78
CA ASN A 141 9.56 -22.49 3.32
C ASN A 141 8.06 -22.50 3.65
N ASN A 142 7.37 -21.34 3.66
CA ASN A 142 5.99 -21.22 4.13
C ASN A 142 5.02 -20.60 3.13
N ILE A 143 5.46 -20.32 1.93
CA ILE A 143 4.59 -19.75 0.89
C ILE A 143 4.28 -20.76 -0.18
#